data_95301d28a803408773ab410f3a8a304e
#
_entry.id   95301d28a803408773ab410f3a8a304e
#
_cell.length_a   1.000
_cell.length_b   1.000
_cell.length_c   1.000
_cell.angle_alpha   90.00
_cell.angle_beta   90.00
_cell.angle_gamma   90.00
#
_symmetry.space_group_name_H-M   'P 1'
#
loop_
_entity.id
_entity.type
_entity.pdbx_description
1 polymer ?
#
loop_
_entity_poly.entity_id
_entity_poly.type
_entity_poly.pdbx_seq_one_letter_code
_entity_poly.pdbx_strand_id
1 'polypeptide(L)'
;MITLKTEVAVQGITAQQVIDFMLNCTDEEYQRWWPGTHLAFHTIQRQPRDLGNLVYFDEYVGKRRLKFHGMITELVPGKRIVWQMIKFIKLPAWLCLDCEDGPDGVTITHTMLIGFTKIGRLLDPLLALYINKGFKKELDQYAQFEFHRLGEILLALETG
;
A
#
# COMPACT_ATOMS: atom_id res chain seq x y z
N MET A 1 14.40 -13.05 1.45
CA MET A 1 13.21 -12.18 1.26
C MET A 1 12.74 -11.73 2.63
N ILE A 2 12.59 -10.43 2.84
CA ILE A 2 12.11 -9.83 4.08
C ILE A 2 10.62 -9.57 3.90
N THR A 3 9.82 -9.97 4.88
CA THR A 3 8.38 -9.73 4.91
C THR A 3 8.05 -8.83 6.08
N LEU A 4 7.42 -7.70 5.81
CA LEU A 4 6.85 -6.79 6.81
C LEU A 4 5.34 -6.87 6.65
N LYS A 5 4.63 -7.31 7.68
CA LYS A 5 3.18 -7.53 7.64
C LYS A 5 2.52 -6.82 8.80
N THR A 6 1.46 -6.07 8.51
CA THR A 6 0.58 -5.44 9.49
C THR A 6 -0.86 -5.78 9.15
N GLU A 7 -1.66 -6.12 10.15
CA GLU A 7 -3.10 -6.37 10.02
C GLU A 7 -3.88 -5.29 10.77
N VAL A 8 -4.89 -4.73 10.11
CA VAL A 8 -5.73 -3.66 10.66
C VAL A 8 -7.20 -4.03 10.44
N ALA A 9 -7.97 -4.12 11.51
CA ALA A 9 -9.42 -4.29 11.45
C ALA A 9 -10.09 -2.90 11.41
N VAL A 10 -10.90 -2.65 10.38
CA VAL A 10 -11.61 -1.39 10.18
C VAL A 10 -13.10 -1.65 10.11
N GLN A 11 -13.88 -1.01 10.97
CA GLN A 11 -15.32 -1.21 11.04
C GLN A 11 -16.09 -0.34 10.04
N GLY A 12 -17.25 -0.83 9.61
CA GLY A 12 -18.22 -0.06 8.84
C GLY A 12 -17.93 0.08 7.35
N ILE A 13 -16.82 -0.44 6.85
CA ILE A 13 -16.45 -0.44 5.42
C ILE A 13 -16.19 -1.85 4.91
N THR A 14 -16.22 -2.02 3.61
CA THR A 14 -16.02 -3.31 2.93
C THR A 14 -14.67 -3.39 2.22
N ALA A 15 -14.22 -4.61 1.93
CA ALA A 15 -13.04 -4.87 1.13
C ALA A 15 -13.15 -4.23 -0.27
N GLN A 16 -14.34 -4.27 -0.88
CA GLN A 16 -14.57 -3.66 -2.19
C GLN A 16 -14.35 -2.15 -2.15
N GLN A 17 -14.85 -1.45 -1.12
CA GLN A 17 -14.64 0.00 -0.97
C GLN A 17 -13.16 0.37 -0.86
N VAL A 18 -12.38 -0.40 -0.09
CA VAL A 18 -10.93 -0.20 0.03
C VAL A 18 -10.23 -0.38 -1.30
N ILE A 19 -10.51 -1.47 -2.02
CA ILE A 19 -9.88 -1.77 -3.31
C ILE A 19 -10.27 -0.73 -4.37
N ASP A 20 -11.54 -0.33 -4.44
CA ASP A 20 -12.01 0.68 -5.39
C ASP A 20 -11.40 2.05 -5.10
N PHE A 21 -11.26 2.42 -3.83
CA PHE A 21 -10.56 3.64 -3.44
C PHE A 21 -9.11 3.62 -3.91
N MET A 22 -8.38 2.54 -3.68
CA MET A 22 -6.97 2.42 -4.10
C MET A 22 -6.79 2.44 -5.63
N LEU A 23 -7.77 1.96 -6.40
CA LEU A 23 -7.72 1.99 -7.86
C LEU A 23 -8.04 3.36 -8.46
N ASN A 24 -8.83 4.18 -7.77
CA ASN A 24 -9.37 5.44 -8.29
C ASN A 24 -8.93 6.68 -7.52
N CYS A 25 -8.17 6.53 -6.44
CA CYS A 25 -7.72 7.61 -5.58
C CYS A 25 -7.02 8.72 -6.38
N THR A 26 -7.37 9.95 -6.08
CA THR A 26 -6.73 11.17 -6.58
C THR A 26 -5.73 11.71 -5.56
N ASP A 27 -4.85 12.61 -5.99
CA ASP A 27 -3.91 13.28 -5.07
C ASP A 27 -4.63 14.04 -3.96
N GLU A 28 -5.78 14.66 -4.27
CA GLU A 28 -6.60 15.38 -3.30
C GLU A 28 -7.18 14.45 -2.24
N GLU A 29 -7.71 13.30 -2.65
CA GLU A 29 -8.24 12.28 -1.73
C GLU A 29 -7.12 11.67 -0.89
N TYR A 30 -5.97 11.41 -1.48
CA TYR A 30 -4.80 10.91 -0.79
C TYR A 30 -4.29 11.88 0.27
N GLN A 31 -4.22 13.18 -0.05
CA GLN A 31 -3.85 14.23 0.90
C GLN A 31 -4.89 14.41 2.02
N ARG A 32 -6.19 14.28 1.73
CA ARG A 32 -7.24 14.28 2.77
C ARG A 32 -7.15 13.08 3.68
N TRP A 33 -6.79 11.93 3.12
CA TRP A 33 -6.61 10.70 3.91
C TRP A 33 -5.59 10.90 5.03
N TRP A 34 -4.43 11.47 4.73
CA TRP A 34 -3.45 11.80 5.76
C TRP A 34 -2.70 13.10 5.44
N PRO A 35 -3.25 14.26 5.85
CA PRO A 35 -2.64 15.55 5.59
C PRO A 35 -1.19 15.66 6.06
N GLY A 36 -0.30 16.13 5.20
CA GLY A 36 1.13 16.32 5.49
C GLY A 36 1.98 15.04 5.42
N THR A 37 1.35 13.88 5.37
CA THR A 37 2.02 12.58 5.23
C THR A 37 1.87 12.02 3.82
N HIS A 38 0.65 11.96 3.32
CA HIS A 38 0.34 11.61 1.94
C HIS A 38 0.46 12.84 1.06
N LEU A 39 1.28 12.76 0.01
CA LEU A 39 1.57 13.89 -0.87
C LEU A 39 0.99 13.72 -2.27
N ALA A 40 1.16 12.53 -2.88
CA ALA A 40 0.58 12.21 -4.16
C ALA A 40 0.39 10.70 -4.33
N PHE A 41 -0.77 10.34 -4.87
CA PHE A 41 -1.09 8.97 -5.27
C PHE A 41 -2.07 9.02 -6.44
N HIS A 42 -1.60 8.68 -7.63
CA HIS A 42 -2.43 8.67 -8.82
C HIS A 42 -1.93 7.69 -9.88
N THR A 43 -2.85 7.24 -10.71
CA THR A 43 -2.52 6.37 -11.85
C THR A 43 -1.99 7.22 -13.00
N ILE A 44 -0.72 7.00 -13.39
CA ILE A 44 -0.07 7.66 -14.54
C ILE A 44 -0.49 7.02 -15.86
N GLN A 45 -0.57 5.69 -15.89
CA GLN A 45 -0.93 4.92 -17.07
C GLN A 45 -1.93 3.84 -16.69
N ARG A 46 -3.11 3.89 -17.33
CA ARG A 46 -4.15 2.87 -17.15
C ARG A 46 -4.03 1.79 -18.21
N GLN A 47 -4.30 0.56 -17.79
CA GLN A 47 -4.39 -0.63 -18.63
C GLN A 47 -5.80 -1.23 -18.54
N PRO A 48 -6.23 -2.01 -19.53
CA PRO A 48 -7.50 -2.72 -19.44
C PRO A 48 -7.57 -3.60 -18.19
N ARG A 49 -8.69 -3.51 -17.47
CA ARG A 49 -8.93 -4.22 -16.19
C ARG A 49 -7.95 -3.88 -15.07
N ASP A 50 -7.30 -2.71 -15.15
CA ASP A 50 -6.36 -2.16 -14.18
C ASP A 50 -5.09 -2.99 -13.91
N LEU A 51 -4.98 -4.19 -14.45
CA LEU A 51 -3.76 -5.00 -14.35
C LEU A 51 -2.67 -4.41 -15.24
N GLY A 52 -1.52 -4.08 -14.65
CA GLY A 52 -0.41 -3.38 -15.32
C GLY A 52 -0.51 -1.85 -15.23
N ASN A 53 -1.52 -1.29 -14.53
CA ASN A 53 -1.54 0.14 -14.24
C ASN A 53 -0.24 0.58 -13.61
N LEU A 54 0.26 1.74 -14.05
CA LEU A 54 1.41 2.40 -13.43
C LEU A 54 0.90 3.51 -12.52
N VAL A 55 1.24 3.43 -11.24
CA VAL A 55 0.80 4.34 -10.18
C VAL A 55 1.99 5.08 -9.61
N TYR A 56 1.85 6.37 -9.36
CA TYR A 56 2.84 7.17 -8.65
C TYR A 56 2.52 7.26 -7.18
N PHE A 57 3.54 7.09 -6.34
CA PHE A 57 3.49 7.21 -4.89
C PHE A 57 4.47 8.28 -4.41
N ASP A 58 4.01 9.17 -3.54
CA ASP A 58 4.82 10.15 -2.82
C ASP A 58 4.25 10.35 -1.42
N GLU A 59 4.97 9.87 -0.41
CA GLU A 59 4.49 9.85 0.97
C GLU A 59 5.64 9.87 1.97
N TYR A 60 5.34 10.18 3.22
CA TYR A 60 6.25 10.03 4.34
C TYR A 60 5.92 8.77 5.13
N VAL A 61 6.91 7.92 5.40
CA VAL A 61 6.85 6.84 6.39
C VAL A 61 7.80 7.19 7.53
N GLY A 62 7.25 7.62 8.64
CA GLY A 62 8.01 8.25 9.70
C GLY A 62 8.68 9.54 9.20
N LYS A 63 10.02 9.61 9.28
CA LYS A 63 10.80 10.77 8.78
C LYS A 63 11.29 10.59 7.34
N ARG A 64 11.00 9.47 6.70
CA ARG A 64 11.50 9.14 5.37
C ARG A 64 10.47 9.43 4.30
N ARG A 65 10.83 10.26 3.33
CA ARG A 65 10.01 10.47 2.14
C ARG A 65 10.27 9.38 1.13
N LEU A 66 9.22 8.66 0.75
CA LEU A 66 9.24 7.60 -0.24
C LEU A 66 8.61 8.11 -1.53
N LYS A 67 9.37 8.03 -2.63
CA LYS A 67 8.92 8.36 -3.99
C LYS A 67 9.24 7.19 -4.90
N PHE A 68 8.22 6.58 -5.47
CA PHE A 68 8.39 5.47 -6.41
C PHE A 68 7.17 5.32 -7.31
N HIS A 69 7.32 4.52 -8.33
CA HIS A 69 6.20 4.04 -9.13
C HIS A 69 5.87 2.62 -8.72
N GLY A 70 4.59 2.28 -8.70
CA GLY A 70 4.09 0.93 -8.49
C GLY A 70 3.39 0.43 -9.75
N MET A 71 3.77 -0.73 -10.24
CA MET A 71 3.02 -1.41 -11.31
C MET A 71 2.13 -2.47 -10.69
N ILE A 72 0.83 -2.44 -10.96
CA ILE A 72 -0.10 -3.48 -10.51
C ILE A 72 0.24 -4.79 -11.22
N THR A 73 0.75 -5.75 -10.46
CA THR A 73 1.15 -7.08 -10.95
C THR A 73 0.13 -8.17 -10.62
N GLU A 74 -0.75 -7.91 -9.65
CA GLU A 74 -1.85 -8.79 -9.29
C GLU A 74 -3.03 -7.94 -8.84
N LEU A 75 -4.22 -8.30 -9.29
CA LEU A 75 -5.48 -7.66 -8.90
C LEU A 75 -6.58 -8.72 -8.79
N VAL A 76 -7.17 -8.83 -7.61
CA VAL A 76 -8.38 -9.61 -7.36
C VAL A 76 -9.43 -8.63 -6.86
N PRO A 77 -10.48 -8.36 -7.65
CA PRO A 77 -11.51 -7.38 -7.31
C PRO A 77 -12.09 -7.62 -5.91
N GLY A 78 -12.17 -6.55 -5.10
CA GLY A 78 -12.68 -6.59 -3.74
C GLY A 78 -11.84 -7.41 -2.74
N LYS A 79 -10.62 -7.85 -3.11
CA LYS A 79 -9.82 -8.73 -2.24
C LYS A 79 -8.35 -8.38 -2.17
N ARG A 80 -7.71 -8.05 -3.31
CA ARG A 80 -6.25 -7.96 -3.32
C ARG A 80 -5.73 -7.03 -4.42
N ILE A 81 -4.74 -6.22 -4.07
CA ILE A 81 -3.88 -5.51 -5.03
C ILE A 81 -2.42 -5.77 -4.66
N VAL A 82 -1.58 -5.99 -5.67
CA VAL A 82 -0.12 -6.08 -5.52
C VAL A 82 0.55 -5.11 -6.46
N TRP A 83 1.34 -4.20 -5.92
CA TRP A 83 2.20 -3.31 -6.69
C TRP A 83 3.65 -3.77 -6.61
N GLN A 84 4.31 -3.91 -7.74
CA GLN A 84 5.77 -4.03 -7.81
C GLN A 84 6.37 -2.64 -7.89
N MET A 85 7.29 -2.34 -6.99
CA MET A 85 7.98 -1.04 -6.98
C MET A 85 8.91 -0.88 -8.17
N ILE A 86 8.87 0.30 -8.79
CA ILE A 86 9.71 0.68 -9.92
C ILE A 86 10.40 2.01 -9.60
N LYS A 87 11.73 2.04 -9.72
CA LYS A 87 12.55 3.26 -9.66
C LYS A 87 13.67 3.12 -10.67
N PHE A 88 13.46 3.64 -11.89
CA PHE A 88 14.30 3.42 -13.09
C PHE A 88 14.30 1.97 -13.58
N ILE A 89 14.32 0.99 -12.69
CA ILE A 89 14.22 -0.44 -12.93
C ILE A 89 13.15 -1.05 -12.02
N LYS A 90 12.69 -2.25 -12.35
CA LYS A 90 11.84 -3.04 -11.44
C LYS A 90 12.66 -3.44 -10.23
N LEU A 91 12.25 -2.97 -9.05
CA LEU A 91 12.88 -3.33 -7.79
C LEU A 91 12.37 -4.69 -7.29
N PRO A 92 13.16 -5.45 -6.54
CA PRO A 92 12.72 -6.65 -5.86
C PRO A 92 11.93 -6.28 -4.59
N ALA A 93 10.90 -5.48 -4.75
CA ALA A 93 10.05 -4.98 -3.68
C ALA A 93 8.61 -4.90 -4.15
N TRP A 94 7.70 -5.46 -3.35
CA TRP A 94 6.27 -5.47 -3.61
C TRP A 94 5.51 -4.97 -2.40
N LEU A 95 4.49 -4.18 -2.68
CA LEU A 95 3.47 -3.78 -1.73
C LEU A 95 2.21 -4.59 -2.01
N CYS A 96 1.72 -5.32 -1.03
CA CYS A 96 0.53 -6.14 -1.14
C CYS A 96 -0.53 -5.62 -0.17
N LEU A 97 -1.74 -5.45 -0.65
CA LEU A 97 -2.91 -5.11 0.13
C LEU A 97 -3.93 -6.23 -0.03
N ASP A 98 -4.16 -6.98 1.02
CA ASP A 98 -5.18 -8.02 1.10
C ASP A 98 -6.32 -7.52 1.97
N CYS A 99 -7.56 -7.66 1.50
CA CYS A 99 -8.76 -7.24 2.20
C CYS A 99 -9.73 -8.42 2.35
N GLU A 100 -10.21 -8.65 3.56
CA GLU A 100 -11.15 -9.71 3.87
C GLU A 100 -12.32 -9.13 4.67
N ASP A 101 -13.55 -9.30 4.13
CA ASP A 101 -14.76 -8.85 4.81
C ASP A 101 -15.06 -9.72 6.03
N GLY A 102 -15.42 -9.07 7.12
CA GLY A 102 -15.92 -9.66 8.35
C GLY A 102 -17.34 -9.19 8.69
N PRO A 103 -17.91 -9.64 9.81
CA PRO A 103 -19.28 -9.30 10.18
C PRO A 103 -19.52 -7.79 10.39
N ASP A 104 -18.52 -7.06 10.86
CA ASP A 104 -18.66 -5.65 11.23
C ASP A 104 -17.81 -4.69 10.38
N GLY A 105 -17.07 -5.19 9.40
CA GLY A 105 -16.18 -4.40 8.58
C GLY A 105 -15.16 -5.24 7.81
N VAL A 106 -13.96 -4.75 7.62
CA VAL A 106 -12.91 -5.37 6.82
C VAL A 106 -11.62 -5.54 7.62
N THR A 107 -10.93 -6.66 7.43
CA THR A 107 -9.54 -6.83 7.85
C THR A 107 -8.63 -6.53 6.66
N ILE A 108 -7.78 -5.53 6.82
CA ILE A 108 -6.79 -5.10 5.84
C ILE A 108 -5.43 -5.63 6.26
N THR A 109 -4.82 -6.44 5.41
CA THR A 109 -3.45 -6.91 5.58
C THR A 109 -2.53 -6.18 4.62
N HIS A 110 -1.71 -5.31 5.17
CA HIS A 110 -0.67 -4.58 4.44
C HIS A 110 0.64 -5.34 4.55
N THR A 111 1.20 -5.77 3.42
CA THR A 111 2.44 -6.55 3.39
C THR A 111 3.45 -5.93 2.44
N MET A 112 4.64 -5.64 2.94
CA MET A 112 5.77 -5.27 2.11
C MET A 112 6.72 -6.47 2.00
N LEU A 113 6.96 -6.91 0.76
CA LEU A 113 7.90 -7.99 0.44
C LEU A 113 9.13 -7.37 -0.20
N ILE A 114 10.31 -7.62 0.37
CA ILE A 114 11.57 -7.06 -0.12
C ILE A 114 12.62 -8.16 -0.18
N GLY A 115 13.27 -8.31 -1.31
CA GLY A 115 14.34 -9.27 -1.48
C GLY A 115 14.45 -9.81 -2.90
N PHE A 116 15.63 -10.27 -3.22
CA PHE A 116 15.90 -10.85 -4.52
C PHE A 116 15.49 -12.33 -4.60
N THR A 117 15.19 -12.78 -5.80
CA THR A 117 14.99 -14.20 -6.10
C THR A 117 16.27 -14.79 -6.70
N LYS A 118 16.43 -16.12 -6.61
CA LYS A 118 17.57 -16.87 -7.19
C LYS A 118 18.93 -16.32 -6.70
N ILE A 119 19.88 -16.10 -7.60
CA ILE A 119 21.26 -15.66 -7.30
C ILE A 119 21.30 -14.30 -6.60
N GLY A 120 20.34 -13.40 -6.87
CA GLY A 120 20.25 -12.10 -6.22
C GLY A 120 20.03 -12.16 -4.69
N ARG A 121 19.64 -13.32 -4.14
CA ARG A 121 19.50 -13.52 -2.67
C ARG A 121 20.76 -13.25 -1.88
N LEU A 122 21.93 -13.29 -2.51
CA LEU A 122 23.21 -12.93 -1.89
C LEU A 122 23.27 -11.45 -1.47
N LEU A 123 22.42 -10.59 -2.05
CA LEU A 123 22.29 -9.17 -1.70
C LEU A 123 21.25 -8.91 -0.60
N ASP A 124 20.43 -9.91 -0.22
CA ASP A 124 19.41 -9.75 0.83
C ASP A 124 20.01 -9.27 2.19
N PRO A 125 21.22 -9.68 2.64
CA PRO A 125 21.80 -9.14 3.87
C PRO A 125 22.03 -7.62 3.84
N LEU A 126 22.36 -7.03 2.68
CA LEU A 126 22.51 -5.58 2.52
C LEU A 126 21.16 -4.87 2.66
N LEU A 127 20.09 -5.47 2.13
CA LEU A 127 18.73 -4.97 2.30
C LEU A 127 18.29 -5.04 3.76
N ALA A 128 18.66 -6.11 4.48
CA ALA A 128 18.34 -6.28 5.90
C ALA A 128 18.96 -5.19 6.79
N LEU A 129 20.15 -4.69 6.44
CA LEU A 129 20.78 -3.55 7.13
C LEU A 129 19.98 -2.26 6.99
N TYR A 130 19.36 -2.05 5.82
CA TYR A 130 18.52 -0.88 5.55
C TYR A 130 17.16 -0.97 6.26
N ILE A 131 16.62 -2.19 6.41
CA ILE A 131 15.33 -2.49 7.04
C ILE A 131 15.59 -2.94 8.48
N ASN A 132 15.92 -1.99 9.34
CA ASN A 132 16.17 -2.25 10.76
C ASN A 132 14.86 -2.39 11.56
N LYS A 133 14.99 -2.81 12.84
CA LYS A 133 13.84 -2.98 13.75
C LYS A 133 13.03 -1.68 13.94
N GLY A 134 13.70 -0.52 13.90
CA GLY A 134 13.05 0.79 13.99
C GLY A 134 12.11 1.05 12.81
N PHE A 135 12.57 0.81 11.59
CA PHE A 135 11.75 0.95 10.38
C PHE A 135 10.53 0.02 10.38
N LYS A 136 10.71 -1.21 10.87
CA LYS A 136 9.63 -2.17 11.00
C LYS A 136 8.52 -1.68 11.92
N LYS A 137 8.89 -1.11 13.08
CA LYS A 137 7.95 -0.54 14.04
C LYS A 137 7.26 0.73 13.49
N GLU A 138 8.01 1.60 12.82
CA GLU A 138 7.46 2.79 12.17
C GLU A 138 6.43 2.42 11.10
N LEU A 139 6.73 1.41 10.27
CA LEU A 139 5.81 0.94 9.22
C LEU A 139 4.53 0.34 9.81
N ASP A 140 4.64 -0.45 10.88
CA ASP A 140 3.48 -1.03 11.55
C ASP A 140 2.57 0.06 12.15
N GLN A 141 3.14 1.01 12.90
CA GLN A 141 2.39 2.14 13.44
C GLN A 141 1.77 3.01 12.36
N TYR A 142 2.48 3.20 11.25
CA TYR A 142 2.01 3.93 10.09
C TYR A 142 0.78 3.26 9.50
N ALA A 143 0.84 1.97 9.17
CA ALA A 143 -0.27 1.24 8.58
C ALA A 143 -1.49 1.17 9.51
N GLN A 144 -1.30 0.99 10.83
CA GLN A 144 -2.40 1.03 11.80
C GLN A 144 -3.14 2.36 11.75
N PHE A 145 -2.43 3.46 11.79
CA PHE A 145 -3.03 4.79 11.78
C PHE A 145 -3.66 5.11 10.42
N GLU A 146 -2.96 4.79 9.35
CA GLU A 146 -3.38 5.04 7.96
C GLU A 146 -4.73 4.41 7.64
N PHE A 147 -4.89 3.11 7.91
CA PHE A 147 -6.11 2.40 7.53
C PHE A 147 -7.31 2.70 8.43
N HIS A 148 -7.10 3.04 9.72
CA HIS A 148 -8.19 3.56 10.54
C HIS A 148 -8.73 4.89 9.99
N ARG A 149 -7.85 5.80 9.58
CA ARG A 149 -8.25 7.05 8.93
C ARG A 149 -8.93 6.83 7.58
N LEU A 150 -8.49 5.84 6.80
CA LEU A 150 -9.17 5.48 5.56
C LEU A 150 -10.63 5.09 5.83
N GLY A 151 -10.87 4.29 6.88
CA GLY A 151 -12.21 3.94 7.30
C GLY A 151 -13.09 5.16 7.59
N GLU A 152 -12.57 6.15 8.32
CA GLU A 152 -13.29 7.39 8.63
C GLU A 152 -13.67 8.16 7.35
N ILE A 153 -12.76 8.24 6.38
CA ILE A 153 -12.98 8.95 5.11
C ILE A 153 -14.02 8.22 4.26
N LEU A 154 -13.91 6.90 4.11
CA LEU A 154 -14.84 6.12 3.31
C LEU A 154 -16.26 6.17 3.89
N LEU A 155 -16.42 6.11 5.20
CA LEU A 155 -17.71 6.30 5.87
C LEU A 155 -18.29 7.72 5.63
N ALA A 156 -17.45 8.75 5.65
CA ALA A 156 -17.88 10.12 5.40
C ALA A 156 -18.36 10.33 3.95
N LEU A 157 -17.78 9.63 2.98
CA LEU A 157 -18.21 9.70 1.57
C LEU A 157 -19.57 9.05 1.32
N GLU A 158 -19.97 8.08 2.15
CA GLU A 158 -21.30 7.44 2.04
C GLU A 158 -22.44 8.28 2.63
N THR A 159 -22.12 9.17 3.57
CA THR A 159 -23.11 9.97 4.31
C THR A 159 -23.34 11.37 3.74
N GLY A 160 -22.60 11.76 2.72
CA GLY A 160 -22.68 13.07 2.03
C GLY A 160 -23.24 12.96 0.64
#